data_50b0936e2fe10739b50a7f04dc43c375
#
_entry.id   50b0936e2fe10739b50a7f04dc43c375
#
_cell.length_a   1.000
_cell.length_b   1.000
_cell.length_c   1.000
_cell.angle_alpha   90.00
_cell.angle_beta   90.00
_cell.angle_gamma   90.00
#
_symmetry.space_group_name_H-M   'P 1'
#
loop_
_entity.id
_entity.type
_entity.pdbx_description
1 polymer ?
#
loop_
_entity_poly.entity_id
_entity_poly.type
_entity_poly.pdbx_seq_one_letter_code
_entity_poly.pdbx_strand_id
1 'polypeptide(L)'
;MTSAAPHTPVLLAEVIEGLNPQPGDVIIDATFGAGGYTRAILERGATVHAFDRDPDAIAAGSKWEETREEPPRLVLHERRFSE
;
A
#
# COMPACT_ATOMS: atom_id res chain seq x y z
N MET A 1 -19.35 5.08 11.15
CA MET A 1 -19.25 4.23 11.06
C MET A 1 -18.81 3.50 11.64
N THR A 2 -19.10 3.16 11.69
CA THR A 2 -18.88 2.49 12.18
C THR A 2 -18.30 1.76 12.06
N SER A 3 -18.23 1.70 12.06
CA SER A 3 -17.76 1.07 12.06
C SER A 3 -17.30 0.21 11.95
N ALA A 4 -17.77 0.26 12.27
CA ALA A 4 -17.45 -1.13 12.39
C ALA A 4 -17.03 -1.74 11.11
N ALA A 5 -17.16 -1.10 10.06
CA ALA A 5 -16.69 -1.57 8.77
C ALA A 5 -15.62 -0.63 8.27
N PRO A 6 -14.48 -0.62 8.94
CA PRO A 6 -13.40 0.30 8.58
C PRO A 6 -12.79 0.02 7.22
N HIS A 7 -13.10 -1.14 6.64
CA HIS A 7 -12.51 -1.54 5.37
C HIS A 7 -13.51 -1.52 4.24
N THR A 8 -14.47 -0.62 4.31
CA THR A 8 -15.47 -0.56 3.25
C THR A 8 -14.79 -0.19 1.93
N PRO A 9 -15.16 -0.88 0.84
CA PRO A 9 -14.61 -0.53 -0.47
C PRO A 9 -14.91 0.91 -0.88
N VAL A 10 -16.03 1.46 -0.40
CA VAL A 10 -16.39 2.83 -0.72
C VAL A 10 -15.35 3.81 -0.21
N LEU A 11 -14.92 3.62 1.04
CA LEU A 11 -13.92 4.50 1.61
C LEU A 11 -12.58 4.37 0.88
N LEU A 12 -12.19 3.14 0.54
CA LEU A 12 -10.98 2.92 -0.20
C LEU A 12 -11.01 3.62 -1.55
N ALA A 13 -12.11 3.49 -2.28
CA ALA A 13 -12.23 4.11 -3.59
C ALA A 13 -12.11 5.63 -3.50
N GLU A 14 -12.76 6.22 -2.49
CA GLU A 14 -12.71 7.68 -2.31
C GLU A 14 -11.29 8.15 -2.02
N VAL A 15 -10.56 7.42 -1.19
CA VAL A 15 -9.18 7.79 -0.87
C VAL A 15 -8.31 7.70 -2.12
N ILE A 16 -8.45 6.62 -2.89
CA ILE A 16 -7.65 6.45 -4.09
C ILE A 16 -7.97 7.50 -5.14
N GLU A 17 -9.24 7.87 -5.29
CA GLU A 17 -9.61 8.92 -6.23
C GLU A 17 -9.04 10.27 -5.81
N GLY A 18 -9.10 10.57 -4.52
CA GLY A 18 -8.52 11.82 -4.02
C GLY A 18 -7.01 11.87 -4.20
N LEU A 19 -6.35 10.75 -4.03
CA LEU A 19 -4.91 10.64 -4.19
C LEU A 19 -4.51 10.66 -5.67
N ASN A 20 -5.35 10.10 -6.50
CA ASN A 20 -5.19 10.06 -7.96
C ASN A 20 -3.79 9.60 -8.40
N PRO A 21 -3.36 8.39 -8.00
CA PRO A 21 -2.02 7.94 -8.34
C PRO A 21 -1.85 7.79 -9.85
N GLN A 22 -0.68 8.18 -10.33
CA GLN A 22 -0.34 8.15 -11.75
C GLN A 22 0.88 7.27 -11.96
N PRO A 23 1.04 6.70 -13.17
CA PRO A 23 2.27 5.98 -13.48
C PRO A 23 3.48 6.89 -13.25
N GLY A 24 4.47 6.34 -12.56
CA GLY A 24 5.67 7.11 -12.24
C GLY A 24 5.64 7.79 -10.90
N ASP A 25 4.47 7.90 -10.26
CA ASP A 25 4.41 8.46 -8.91
C ASP A 25 5.04 7.51 -7.91
N VAL A 26 5.60 8.09 -6.85
CA VAL A 26 6.12 7.34 -5.70
C VAL A 26 5.29 7.73 -4.50
N ILE A 27 4.61 6.76 -3.90
CA ILE A 27 3.66 7.02 -2.83
C ILE A 27 4.06 6.21 -1.61
N ILE A 28 3.89 6.81 -0.45
CA ILE A 28 4.19 6.15 0.82
C ILE A 28 2.88 5.67 1.44
N ASP A 29 2.84 4.38 1.78
CA ASP A 29 1.74 3.80 2.53
C ASP A 29 2.26 3.50 3.93
N ALA A 30 1.88 4.31 4.90
CA ALA A 30 2.40 4.22 6.26
C ALA A 30 1.73 3.11 7.08
N THR A 31 0.69 2.47 6.53
CA THR A 31 -0.02 1.41 7.22
C THR A 31 -0.37 0.30 6.24
N PHE A 32 0.66 -0.46 5.84
CA PHE A 32 0.47 -1.48 4.82
C PHE A 32 -0.63 -2.48 5.19
N GLY A 33 -0.54 -3.05 6.41
CA GLY A 33 -1.54 -3.98 6.90
C GLY A 33 -1.81 -5.11 5.92
N ALA A 34 -3.06 -5.25 5.50
CA ALA A 34 -3.46 -6.27 4.53
C ALA A 34 -3.18 -5.84 3.08
N GLY A 35 -2.76 -4.61 2.88
CA GLY A 35 -2.30 -4.17 1.57
C GLY A 35 -3.37 -3.62 0.64
N GLY A 36 -4.56 -3.30 1.16
CA GLY A 36 -5.65 -2.83 0.32
C GLY A 36 -5.32 -1.54 -0.42
N TYR A 37 -4.82 -0.53 0.29
CA TYR A 37 -4.45 0.73 -0.33
C TYR A 37 -3.28 0.54 -1.28
N THR A 38 -2.26 -0.19 -0.85
CA THR A 38 -1.08 -0.41 -1.68
C THR A 38 -1.46 -1.12 -2.98
N ARG A 39 -2.32 -2.15 -2.90
CA ARG A 39 -2.73 -2.85 -4.13
C ARG A 39 -3.42 -1.90 -5.09
N ALA A 40 -4.33 -1.07 -4.60
CA ALA A 40 -5.05 -0.13 -5.46
C ALA A 40 -4.12 0.90 -6.08
N ILE A 41 -3.12 1.36 -5.33
CA ILE A 41 -2.15 2.33 -5.82
C ILE A 41 -1.27 1.70 -6.90
N LEU A 42 -0.80 0.48 -6.66
CA LEU A 42 0.03 -0.22 -7.63
C LEU A 42 -0.72 -0.46 -8.94
N GLU A 43 -2.02 -0.72 -8.87
CA GLU A 43 -2.83 -0.94 -10.06
C GLU A 43 -2.94 0.30 -10.92
N ARG A 44 -2.69 1.47 -10.33
CA ARG A 44 -2.64 2.72 -11.10
C ARG A 44 -1.26 2.99 -11.70
N GLY A 45 -0.31 2.10 -11.52
CA GLY A 45 1.01 2.20 -12.10
C GLY A 45 2.04 2.91 -11.25
N ALA A 46 1.69 3.32 -10.06
CA ALA A 46 2.60 4.01 -9.16
C ALA A 46 3.52 3.03 -8.44
N THR A 47 4.59 3.57 -7.88
CA THR A 47 5.50 2.84 -7.00
C THR A 47 5.12 3.16 -5.56
N VAL A 48 5.18 2.16 -4.69
CA VAL A 48 4.79 2.32 -3.29
C VAL A 48 5.92 1.90 -2.37
N HIS A 49 6.24 2.77 -1.41
CA HIS A 49 7.03 2.40 -0.24
C HIS A 49 6.05 2.18 0.90
N ALA A 50 5.90 0.93 1.32
CA ALA A 50 4.91 0.55 2.32
C ALA A 50 5.60 0.21 3.64
N PHE A 51 5.05 0.74 4.71
CA PHE A 51 5.62 0.59 6.05
C PHE A 51 4.64 -0.15 6.95
N ASP A 52 5.15 -1.05 7.76
CA ASP A 52 4.37 -1.71 8.80
C ASP A 52 5.33 -2.31 9.83
N ARG A 53 4.92 -2.27 11.09
CA ARG A 53 5.72 -2.88 12.15
C ARG A 53 5.49 -4.38 12.24
N ASP A 54 4.41 -4.87 11.67
CA ASP A 54 4.04 -6.28 11.78
C ASP A 54 4.84 -7.11 10.80
N PRO A 55 5.74 -7.99 11.30
CA PRO A 55 6.52 -8.82 10.38
C PRO A 55 5.67 -9.76 9.55
N ASP A 56 4.50 -10.15 10.03
CA ASP A 56 3.62 -11.02 9.26
C ASP A 56 3.06 -10.28 8.04
N ALA A 57 2.69 -9.01 8.22
CA ALA A 57 2.21 -8.21 7.10
C ALA A 57 3.31 -8.03 6.06
N ILE A 58 4.53 -7.75 6.51
CA ILE A 58 5.67 -7.57 5.61
C ILE A 58 5.99 -8.88 4.89
N ALA A 59 5.95 -10.00 5.60
CA ALA A 59 6.22 -11.30 4.98
C ALA A 59 5.18 -11.60 3.89
N ALA A 60 3.92 -11.31 4.16
CA ALA A 60 2.88 -11.52 3.16
C ALA A 60 3.08 -10.63 1.94
N GLY A 61 3.41 -9.35 2.18
CA GLY A 61 3.63 -8.41 1.08
C GLY A 61 4.85 -8.76 0.25
N SER A 62 5.85 -9.40 0.83
CA SER A 62 7.07 -9.74 0.11
C SER A 62 6.83 -10.77 -0.99
N LYS A 63 5.66 -11.41 -1.00
CA LYS A 63 5.31 -12.38 -2.03
C LYS A 63 4.68 -11.72 -3.25
N TRP A 64 4.38 -10.44 -3.20
CA TRP A 64 3.76 -9.73 -4.31
C TRP A 64 4.75 -9.55 -5.44
N GLU A 65 4.28 -9.66 -6.68
CA GLU A 65 5.14 -9.57 -7.86
C GLU A 65 5.87 -8.23 -7.94
N GLU A 66 5.22 -7.17 -7.52
CA GLU A 66 5.79 -5.83 -7.65
C GLU A 66 7.08 -5.66 -6.86
N THR A 67 7.31 -6.51 -5.85
CA THR A 67 8.59 -6.46 -5.12
C THR A 67 9.73 -7.00 -5.95
N ARG A 68 9.44 -7.76 -7.00
CA ARG A 68 10.46 -8.40 -7.84
C ARG A 68 10.69 -7.69 -9.16
N GLU A 69 9.95 -6.63 -9.42
CA GLU A 69 10.15 -5.87 -10.66
C GLU A 69 11.47 -5.11 -10.61
N GLU A 70 11.99 -4.74 -11.78
CA GLU A 70 13.25 -4.04 -11.90
C GLU A 70 13.04 -2.70 -12.60
N PRO A 71 13.05 -1.59 -11.89
CA PRO A 71 13.16 -1.48 -10.43
C PRO A 71 11.86 -1.90 -9.74
N PRO A 72 11.92 -2.27 -8.47
CA PRO A 72 10.72 -2.74 -7.78
C PRO A 72 9.71 -1.61 -7.61
N ARG A 73 8.43 -1.94 -7.80
CA ARG A 73 7.36 -0.98 -7.61
C ARG A 73 6.73 -1.08 -6.22
N LEU A 74 7.10 -2.09 -5.45
CA LEU A 74 6.70 -2.20 -4.04
C LEU A 74 7.95 -2.44 -3.22
N VAL A 75 8.25 -1.52 -2.32
CA VAL A 75 9.38 -1.61 -1.41
C VAL A 75 8.81 -1.64 0.01
N LEU A 76 9.10 -2.71 0.73
CA LEU A 76 8.53 -2.93 2.06
C LEU A 76 9.53 -2.55 3.15
N HIS A 77 9.03 -1.91 4.19
CA HIS A 77 9.83 -1.47 5.32
C HIS A 77 9.18 -1.97 6.60
N GLU A 78 9.88 -2.84 7.32
CA GLU A 78 9.35 -3.43 8.56
C GLU A 78 9.62 -2.48 9.70
N ARG A 79 8.87 -1.37 9.73
CA ARG A 79 8.98 -0.37 10.80
C ARG A 79 7.86 0.63 10.62
N ARG A 80 7.68 1.49 11.62
CA ARG A 80 6.77 2.64 11.44
C ARG A 80 7.42 3.63 10.50
N PHE A 81 6.59 4.33 9.74
CA PHE A 81 7.08 5.39 8.88
C PHE A 81 7.84 6.46 9.67
N SER A 82 7.37 6.75 10.88
CA SER A 82 7.96 7.81 11.72
C SER A 82 9.28 7.40 12.36
N GLU A 83 9.69 6.16 12.23
CA GLU A 83 10.96 5.67 12.75
C GLU A 83 12.04 5.87 11.71
#